data_5bbd76dc4338cc69e5c951d7eefb4344
#
_entry.id   5bbd76dc4338cc69e5c951d7eefb4344
#
_cell.length_a   1.000
_cell.length_b   1.000
_cell.length_c   1.000
_cell.angle_alpha   90.00
_cell.angle_beta   90.00
_cell.angle_gamma   90.00
#
_symmetry.space_group_name_H-M   'P 1'
#
loop_
_entity.id
_entity.type
_entity.pdbx_description
1 polymer ?
#
loop_
_entity_poly.entity_id
_entity_poly.type
_entity_poly.pdbx_seq_one_letter_code
_entity_poly.pdbx_strand_id
1 'polypeptide(L)'
;MFLYKKIITYILGYLILAGNTIAANHHTPKSNIVLGKKIYYKRCKACHGDRGDGKTFAANVLFPPPKNFTAKNSKVALTRAQMIRSITLGRPNTAMMPWEDVLSEQEIHSVVSYIRKELMRLKE
;
A
#
# COMPACT_ATOMS: atom_id res chain seq x y z
N MET A 1 9.01 -21.74 57.50
CA MET A 1 10.20 -21.42 56.68
C MET A 1 10.14 -22.09 55.30
N PHE A 2 9.47 -23.23 55.12
CA PHE A 2 9.39 -23.94 53.83
C PHE A 2 8.36 -23.39 52.84
N LEU A 3 7.23 -22.84 53.34
CA LEU A 3 6.20 -22.25 52.47
C LEU A 3 6.66 -20.97 51.76
N TYR A 4 7.46 -20.13 52.42
CA TYR A 4 7.95 -18.87 51.87
C TYR A 4 8.91 -19.08 50.71
N LYS A 5 9.77 -20.11 50.77
CA LYS A 5 10.66 -20.46 49.67
C LYS A 5 9.92 -20.92 48.40
N LYS A 6 8.79 -21.65 48.53
CA LYS A 6 8.02 -22.10 47.41
C LYS A 6 7.29 -20.93 46.71
N ILE A 7 6.79 -19.94 47.47
CA ILE A 7 6.10 -18.78 46.91
C ILE A 7 7.08 -17.91 46.11
N ILE A 8 8.28 -17.70 46.59
CA ILE A 8 9.32 -16.91 45.86
C ILE A 8 9.71 -17.59 44.55
N THR A 9 9.77 -18.92 44.51
CA THR A 9 10.14 -19.67 43.28
C THR A 9 9.04 -19.54 42.21
N TYR A 10 7.76 -19.53 42.61
CA TYR A 10 6.63 -19.32 41.69
C TYR A 10 6.53 -17.88 41.18
N ILE A 11 6.84 -16.88 42.02
CA ILE A 11 6.84 -15.46 41.62
C ILE A 11 8.01 -15.16 40.66
N LEU A 12 9.19 -15.72 40.88
CA LEU A 12 10.32 -15.59 39.97
C LEU A 12 10.07 -16.28 38.62
N GLY A 13 9.39 -17.44 38.62
CA GLY A 13 9.02 -18.16 37.40
C GLY A 13 8.00 -17.41 36.54
N TYR A 14 7.05 -16.66 37.16
CA TYR A 14 6.04 -15.91 36.45
C TYR A 14 6.59 -14.61 35.80
N LEU A 15 7.64 -14.01 36.38
CA LEU A 15 8.29 -12.79 35.87
C LEU A 15 9.15 -13.03 34.61
N ILE A 16 9.55 -14.28 34.34
CA ILE A 16 10.39 -14.61 33.17
C ILE A 16 9.56 -14.87 31.89
N LEU A 17 8.26 -15.15 32.03
CA LEU A 17 7.34 -15.41 30.90
C LEU A 17 6.70 -14.15 30.27
N ALA A 18 6.91 -12.99 30.85
CA ALA A 18 6.26 -11.74 30.43
C ALA A 18 7.15 -10.80 29.55
N GLY A 19 8.10 -11.34 28.83
CA GLY A 19 9.14 -10.49 28.22
C GLY A 19 9.49 -10.70 26.75
N ASN A 20 8.66 -11.37 25.92
CA ASN A 20 8.91 -11.43 24.49
C ASN A 20 7.74 -10.84 23.68
N THR A 21 7.47 -9.54 23.86
CA THR A 21 6.80 -8.78 22.80
C THR A 21 7.79 -8.61 21.66
N ILE A 22 7.76 -9.50 20.68
CA ILE A 22 8.40 -9.28 19.40
C ILE A 22 7.69 -8.07 18.79
N ALA A 23 8.28 -6.89 18.95
CA ALA A 23 7.89 -5.72 18.17
C ALA A 23 8.17 -6.11 16.71
N ALA A 24 7.11 -6.46 15.97
CA ALA A 24 7.19 -6.61 14.54
C ALA A 24 7.65 -5.26 13.99
N ASN A 25 8.91 -5.17 13.59
CA ASN A 25 9.46 -4.02 12.89
C ASN A 25 8.70 -3.93 11.56
N HIS A 26 7.63 -3.16 11.54
CA HIS A 26 6.86 -2.87 10.34
C HIS A 26 7.71 -1.93 9.49
N HIS A 27 8.70 -2.54 8.82
CA HIS A 27 9.56 -1.81 7.88
C HIS A 27 8.72 -1.46 6.65
N THR A 28 8.18 -0.24 6.62
CA THR A 28 7.51 0.27 5.43
C THR A 28 8.55 0.35 4.30
N PRO A 29 8.35 -0.35 3.17
CA PRO A 29 9.32 -0.35 2.07
C PRO A 29 9.62 1.07 1.61
N LYS A 30 10.91 1.39 1.47
CA LYS A 30 11.35 2.71 0.99
C LYS A 30 10.87 2.92 -0.44
N SER A 31 9.95 3.86 -0.64
CA SER A 31 9.43 4.19 -1.96
C SER A 31 10.48 4.94 -2.80
N ASN A 32 10.48 4.68 -4.11
CA ASN A 32 11.36 5.32 -5.09
C ASN A 32 10.51 5.92 -6.23
N ILE A 33 10.48 7.24 -6.33
CA ILE A 33 9.65 7.97 -7.33
C ILE A 33 10.07 7.63 -8.77
N VAL A 34 11.36 7.47 -9.03
CA VAL A 34 11.86 7.14 -10.37
C VAL A 34 11.40 5.74 -10.79
N LEU A 35 11.51 4.77 -9.88
CA LEU A 35 10.99 3.42 -10.08
C LEU A 35 9.47 3.46 -10.28
N GLY A 36 8.76 4.19 -9.44
CA GLY A 36 7.31 4.35 -9.53
C GLY A 36 6.85 4.91 -10.88
N LYS A 37 7.56 5.93 -11.39
CA LYS A 37 7.34 6.47 -12.73
C LYS A 37 7.50 5.39 -13.80
N LYS A 38 8.60 4.65 -13.77
CA LYS A 38 8.88 3.57 -14.73
C LYS A 38 7.75 2.52 -14.74
N ILE A 39 7.30 2.10 -13.56
CA ILE A 39 6.21 1.14 -13.41
C ILE A 39 4.90 1.71 -13.96
N TYR A 40 4.57 2.95 -13.60
CA TYR A 40 3.36 3.61 -14.07
C TYR A 40 3.28 3.63 -15.60
N TYR A 41 4.35 4.06 -16.27
CA TYR A 41 4.39 4.13 -17.73
C TYR A 41 4.37 2.75 -18.40
N LYS A 42 4.90 1.73 -17.75
CA LYS A 42 4.92 0.35 -18.28
C LYS A 42 3.58 -0.39 -18.07
N ARG A 43 2.86 -0.12 -16.96
CA ARG A 43 1.75 -0.97 -16.51
C ARG A 43 0.42 -0.25 -16.32
N CYS A 44 0.42 1.04 -16.04
CA CYS A 44 -0.78 1.76 -15.57
C CYS A 44 -1.33 2.75 -16.60
N LYS A 45 -0.44 3.42 -17.37
CA LYS A 45 -0.82 4.53 -18.23
C LYS A 45 -1.81 4.15 -19.34
N ALA A 46 -1.81 2.91 -19.82
CA ALA A 46 -2.71 2.47 -20.88
C ALA A 46 -4.18 2.72 -20.53
N CYS A 47 -4.54 2.54 -19.25
CA CYS A 47 -5.88 2.79 -18.74
C CYS A 47 -5.98 4.15 -18.03
N HIS A 48 -4.97 4.53 -17.24
CA HIS A 48 -5.05 5.74 -16.40
C HIS A 48 -4.58 7.03 -17.08
N GLY A 49 -3.94 6.93 -18.27
CA GLY A 49 -3.45 8.08 -19.05
C GLY A 49 -2.08 8.57 -18.59
N ASP A 50 -1.36 9.27 -19.48
CA ASP A 50 -0.03 9.82 -19.19
C ASP A 50 -0.05 10.82 -18.02
N ARG A 51 -1.15 11.53 -17.85
CA ARG A 51 -1.38 12.51 -16.77
C ARG A 51 -2.21 11.97 -15.61
N GLY A 52 -2.61 10.70 -15.67
CA GLY A 52 -3.46 10.10 -14.65
C GLY A 52 -4.90 10.60 -14.66
N ASP A 53 -5.36 11.15 -15.77
CA ASP A 53 -6.71 11.73 -15.92
C ASP A 53 -7.75 10.71 -16.40
N GLY A 54 -7.34 9.46 -16.69
CA GLY A 54 -8.22 8.40 -17.18
C GLY A 54 -8.73 8.61 -18.62
N LYS A 55 -8.19 9.58 -19.36
CA LYS A 55 -8.62 9.91 -20.73
C LYS A 55 -7.78 9.14 -21.74
N THR A 56 -8.09 7.85 -21.91
CA THR A 56 -7.40 6.98 -22.86
C THR A 56 -8.41 6.27 -23.77
N PHE A 57 -7.92 5.75 -24.89
CA PHE A 57 -8.75 4.92 -25.75
C PHE A 57 -9.29 3.69 -25.01
N ALA A 58 -8.43 3.01 -24.24
CA ALA A 58 -8.84 1.85 -23.44
C ALA A 58 -9.91 2.22 -22.39
N ALA A 59 -9.81 3.39 -21.77
CA ALA A 59 -10.76 3.84 -20.76
C ALA A 59 -12.19 4.04 -21.32
N ASN A 60 -12.34 4.34 -22.61
CA ASN A 60 -13.64 4.58 -23.21
C ASN A 60 -14.54 3.33 -23.24
N VAL A 61 -13.96 2.15 -23.16
CA VAL A 61 -14.70 0.85 -23.20
C VAL A 61 -14.75 0.16 -21.84
N LEU A 62 -14.17 0.76 -20.80
CA LEU A 62 -14.13 0.19 -19.46
C LEU A 62 -15.26 0.76 -18.58
N PHE A 63 -15.99 -0.15 -17.93
CA PHE A 63 -17.03 0.23 -16.98
C PHE A 63 -16.86 -0.54 -15.64
N PRO A 64 -16.73 0.18 -14.50
CA PRO A 64 -16.57 1.63 -14.39
C PRO A 64 -15.24 2.11 -15.00
N PRO A 65 -15.16 3.39 -15.43
CA PRO A 65 -13.94 3.91 -16.04
C PRO A 65 -12.79 3.99 -15.02
N PRO A 66 -11.54 3.97 -15.50
CA PRO A 66 -10.36 4.14 -14.65
C PRO A 66 -10.42 5.43 -13.85
N LYS A 67 -9.92 5.37 -12.61
CA LYS A 67 -9.92 6.52 -11.70
C LYS A 67 -9.11 7.69 -12.27
N ASN A 68 -9.72 8.87 -12.29
CA ASN A 68 -9.04 10.11 -12.60
C ASN A 68 -8.31 10.63 -11.35
N PHE A 69 -6.99 10.53 -11.33
CA PHE A 69 -6.15 10.97 -10.20
C PHE A 69 -6.06 12.49 -10.08
N THR A 70 -6.32 13.24 -11.17
CA THR A 70 -6.21 14.71 -11.15
C THR A 70 -7.47 15.39 -10.56
N ALA A 71 -8.57 14.66 -10.44
CA ALA A 71 -9.83 15.19 -9.93
C ALA A 71 -9.76 15.50 -8.42
N LYS A 72 -10.38 16.60 -8.00
CA LYS A 72 -10.39 17.03 -6.58
C LYS A 72 -10.94 15.95 -5.65
N ASN A 73 -12.05 15.32 -6.02
CA ASN A 73 -12.66 14.24 -5.22
C ASN A 73 -11.75 13.02 -5.09
N SER A 74 -10.97 12.69 -6.10
CA SER A 74 -9.99 11.60 -6.02
C SER A 74 -8.87 11.92 -5.04
N LYS A 75 -8.41 13.15 -4.99
CA LYS A 75 -7.35 13.60 -4.06
C LYS A 75 -7.78 13.48 -2.59
N VAL A 76 -9.05 13.70 -2.30
CA VAL A 76 -9.61 13.57 -0.95
C VAL A 76 -9.92 12.12 -0.60
N ALA A 77 -10.54 11.39 -1.55
CA ALA A 77 -11.05 10.04 -1.29
C ALA A 77 -9.99 8.93 -1.32
N LEU A 78 -8.89 9.12 -2.09
CA LEU A 78 -7.87 8.09 -2.24
C LEU A 78 -6.73 8.25 -1.24
N THR A 79 -6.82 7.56 -0.12
CA THR A 79 -5.70 7.44 0.82
C THR A 79 -4.59 6.57 0.23
N ARG A 80 -3.36 6.72 0.75
CA ARG A 80 -2.22 5.87 0.37
C ARG A 80 -2.54 4.38 0.58
N ALA A 81 -3.10 4.02 1.72
CA ALA A 81 -3.45 2.64 2.04
C ALA A 81 -4.48 2.06 1.07
N GLN A 82 -5.52 2.83 0.70
CA GLN A 82 -6.49 2.39 -0.29
C GLN A 82 -5.89 2.20 -1.68
N MET A 83 -4.93 3.05 -2.08
CA MET A 83 -4.24 2.90 -3.36
C MET A 83 -3.35 1.67 -3.38
N ILE A 84 -2.55 1.43 -2.33
CA ILE A 84 -1.76 0.22 -2.17
C ILE A 84 -2.67 -1.01 -2.28
N ARG A 85 -3.73 -1.09 -1.46
CA ARG A 85 -4.69 -2.19 -1.50
C ARG A 85 -5.29 -2.41 -2.88
N SER A 86 -5.66 -1.32 -3.60
CA SER A 86 -6.25 -1.43 -4.94
C SER A 86 -5.28 -1.95 -5.98
N ILE A 87 -3.98 -1.67 -5.85
CA ILE A 87 -2.97 -2.20 -6.75
C ILE A 87 -2.66 -3.66 -6.36
N THR A 88 -2.46 -3.95 -5.08
CA THR A 88 -2.17 -5.30 -4.61
C THR A 88 -3.28 -6.27 -5.01
N LEU A 89 -4.52 -6.01 -4.59
CA LEU A 89 -5.64 -6.94 -4.69
C LEU A 89 -6.55 -6.71 -5.92
N GLY A 90 -6.26 -5.69 -6.72
CA GLY A 90 -7.18 -5.26 -7.77
C GLY A 90 -8.46 -4.64 -7.21
N ARG A 91 -9.45 -4.47 -8.07
CA ARG A 91 -10.77 -3.97 -7.68
C ARG A 91 -11.87 -4.88 -8.26
N PRO A 92 -12.63 -5.57 -7.43
CA PRO A 92 -13.72 -6.43 -7.86
C PRO A 92 -14.69 -5.70 -8.81
N ASN A 93 -15.19 -6.40 -9.80
CA ASN A 93 -16.12 -5.89 -10.81
C ASN A 93 -15.59 -4.70 -11.63
N THR A 94 -14.28 -4.60 -11.79
CA THR A 94 -13.62 -3.61 -12.66
C THR A 94 -12.50 -4.27 -13.47
N ALA A 95 -11.98 -3.56 -14.47
CA ALA A 95 -10.80 -4.01 -15.23
C ALA A 95 -9.47 -3.87 -14.47
N MET A 96 -9.49 -3.35 -13.24
CA MET A 96 -8.28 -3.22 -12.41
C MET A 96 -7.94 -4.56 -11.76
N MET A 97 -7.06 -5.32 -12.41
CA MET A 97 -6.57 -6.61 -11.92
C MET A 97 -5.60 -6.48 -10.74
N PRO A 98 -5.40 -7.55 -9.94
CA PRO A 98 -4.38 -7.58 -8.90
C PRO A 98 -2.96 -7.59 -9.50
N TRP A 99 -2.01 -6.99 -8.79
CA TRP A 99 -0.62 -6.88 -9.22
C TRP A 99 0.38 -7.50 -8.23
N GLU A 100 -0.08 -8.11 -7.14
CA GLU A 100 0.79 -8.68 -6.10
C GLU A 100 1.71 -9.80 -6.61
N ASP A 101 1.27 -10.56 -7.62
CA ASP A 101 2.09 -11.61 -8.24
C ASP A 101 3.08 -11.06 -9.29
N VAL A 102 3.00 -9.79 -9.65
CA VAL A 102 3.78 -9.15 -10.72
C VAL A 102 4.70 -8.05 -10.20
N LEU A 103 4.29 -7.36 -9.14
CA LEU A 103 4.99 -6.26 -8.52
C LEU A 103 5.33 -6.60 -7.07
N SER A 104 6.58 -6.39 -6.69
CA SER A 104 6.99 -6.46 -5.28
C SER A 104 6.31 -5.35 -4.46
N GLU A 105 6.25 -5.54 -3.15
CA GLU A 105 5.71 -4.54 -2.22
C GLU A 105 6.40 -3.18 -2.39
N GLN A 106 7.72 -3.16 -2.54
CA GLN A 106 8.49 -1.93 -2.81
C GLN A 106 8.06 -1.25 -4.11
N GLU A 107 7.79 -2.01 -5.17
CA GLU A 107 7.33 -1.48 -6.45
C GLU A 107 5.93 -0.90 -6.34
N ILE A 108 5.02 -1.57 -5.61
CA ILE A 108 3.66 -1.07 -5.33
C ILE A 108 3.74 0.24 -4.55
N HIS A 109 4.55 0.31 -3.49
CA HIS A 109 4.76 1.54 -2.72
C HIS A 109 5.35 2.66 -3.59
N SER A 110 6.27 2.32 -4.49
CA SER A 110 6.92 3.29 -5.39
C SER A 110 5.95 3.87 -6.40
N VAL A 111 5.12 3.06 -7.04
CA VAL A 111 4.14 3.55 -8.03
C VAL A 111 3.04 4.37 -7.34
N VAL A 112 2.61 4.01 -6.14
CA VAL A 112 1.67 4.82 -5.35
C VAL A 112 2.27 6.17 -5.02
N SER A 113 3.53 6.22 -4.57
CA SER A 113 4.22 7.49 -4.30
C SER A 113 4.34 8.37 -5.54
N TYR A 114 4.67 7.78 -6.69
CA TYR A 114 4.69 8.53 -7.96
C TYR A 114 3.31 9.12 -8.30
N ILE A 115 2.24 8.33 -8.24
CA ILE A 115 0.89 8.80 -8.56
C ILE A 115 0.49 9.93 -7.61
N ARG A 116 0.69 9.76 -6.32
CA ARG A 116 0.29 10.74 -5.30
C ARG A 116 1.07 12.05 -5.44
N LYS A 117 2.39 11.97 -5.58
CA LYS A 117 3.24 13.15 -5.65
C LYS A 117 3.14 13.86 -7.00
N GLU A 118 3.29 13.13 -8.11
CA GLU A 118 3.45 13.74 -9.42
C GLU A 118 2.11 13.95 -10.15
N LEU A 119 1.16 13.00 -10.07
CA LEU A 119 -0.12 13.11 -10.78
C LEU A 119 -1.20 13.78 -9.93
N MET A 120 -1.32 13.39 -8.65
CA MET A 120 -2.27 14.01 -7.74
C MET A 120 -1.76 15.32 -7.14
N ARG A 121 -0.43 15.57 -7.19
CA ARG A 121 0.24 16.76 -6.60
C ARG A 121 -0.05 16.93 -5.11
N LEU A 122 0.00 15.82 -4.38
CA LEU A 122 -0.15 15.83 -2.92
C LEU A 122 1.22 16.02 -2.26
N LYS A 123 1.24 16.76 -1.16
CA LYS A 123 2.40 16.81 -0.25
C LYS A 123 2.44 15.51 0.54
N GLU A 124 3.57 14.83 0.55
CA GLU A 124 3.80 13.57 1.27
C GLU A 124 4.93 13.73 2.28
#